data_471d919d1a453815814bb46650bd3cdf
#
_entry.id   471d919d1a453815814bb46650bd3cdf
#
_cell.length_a   1.000
_cell.length_b   1.000
_cell.length_c   1.000
_cell.angle_alpha   90.00
_cell.angle_beta   90.00
_cell.angle_gamma   90.00
#
_symmetry.space_group_name_H-M   'P 1'
#
loop_
_entity.id
_entity.type
_entity.pdbx_description
1 polymer ?
#
loop_
_entity_poly.entity_id
_entity_poly.type
_entity_poly.pdbx_seq_one_letter_code
_entity_poly.pdbx_strand_id
1 'polypeptide(L)'
;VQVTKMGWAFVFDRVTGEPVWPIEERPVPASDVPGEVTFPTQPFPLKPPPMGRVAYSPGDLVTSDDTTEGHADACNELVESLGELYNAGPFTPWVYRSEETVLPDAYRS
;
A
#
# COMPACT_ATOMS: atom_id res chain seq x y z
N VAL A 1 17.50 6.84 -14.18
CA VAL A 1 16.70 6.74 -12.96
C VAL A 1 15.24 6.66 -13.35
N GLN A 2 14.53 5.68 -12.80
CA GLN A 2 13.08 5.52 -12.96
C GLN A 2 12.41 5.69 -11.60
N VAL A 3 11.65 6.75 -11.44
CA VAL A 3 10.80 6.95 -10.26
C VAL A 3 9.43 6.29 -10.47
N THR A 4 8.82 5.85 -9.38
CA THR A 4 7.51 5.20 -9.41
C THR A 4 6.50 5.92 -8.52
N LYS A 5 5.22 5.72 -8.78
CA LYS A 5 4.13 6.26 -7.95
C LYS A 5 4.11 5.70 -6.52
N MET A 6 4.85 4.63 -6.26
CA MET A 6 5.01 4.02 -4.93
C MET A 6 6.11 4.68 -4.10
N GLY A 7 6.71 5.78 -4.57
CA GLY A 7 7.77 6.48 -3.86
C GLY A 7 9.14 5.81 -3.96
N TRP A 8 9.33 4.87 -4.88
CA TRP A 8 10.62 4.24 -5.14
C TRP A 8 11.33 4.82 -6.35
N ALA A 9 12.65 4.73 -6.35
CA ALA A 9 13.51 5.04 -7.49
C ALA A 9 14.37 3.82 -7.86
N PHE A 10 14.22 3.37 -9.09
CA PHE A 10 15.10 2.37 -9.68
C PHE A 10 16.20 3.07 -10.45
N VAL A 11 17.45 2.67 -10.22
CA VAL A 11 18.59 3.30 -10.88
C VAL A 11 19.34 2.25 -11.68
N PHE A 12 19.44 2.50 -12.97
CA PHE A 12 20.09 1.61 -13.93
C PHE A 12 21.26 2.33 -14.58
N ASP A 13 22.31 1.58 -14.93
CA ASP A 13 23.31 2.06 -15.88
C ASP A 13 22.63 2.28 -17.23
N ARG A 14 22.83 3.48 -17.80
CA ARG A 14 22.11 3.85 -19.01
C ARG A 14 22.64 3.17 -20.27
N VAL A 15 23.85 2.60 -20.23
CA VAL A 15 24.49 1.93 -21.37
C VAL A 15 24.16 0.45 -21.37
N THR A 16 24.25 -0.19 -20.18
CA THR A 16 24.06 -1.63 -20.04
C THR A 16 22.63 -2.03 -19.63
N GLY A 17 21.90 -1.12 -18.99
CA GLY A 17 20.59 -1.41 -18.38
C GLY A 17 20.68 -2.14 -17.04
N GLU A 18 21.88 -2.43 -16.55
CA GLU A 18 22.07 -3.12 -15.28
C GLU A 18 21.71 -2.22 -14.09
N PRO A 19 21.07 -2.79 -13.03
CA PRO A 19 20.78 -2.04 -11.82
C PRO A 19 22.07 -1.56 -11.15
N VAL A 20 22.14 -0.25 -10.83
CA VAL A 20 23.27 0.34 -10.08
C VAL A 20 23.27 -0.14 -8.63
N TRP A 21 22.08 -0.33 -8.06
CA TRP A 21 21.89 -0.93 -6.75
C TRP A 21 21.03 -2.18 -6.87
N PRO A 22 21.22 -3.16 -5.98
CA PRO A 22 20.47 -4.40 -6.04
C PRO A 22 18.95 -4.18 -5.99
N ILE A 23 18.25 -4.97 -6.77
CA ILE A 23 16.79 -5.11 -6.77
C ILE A 23 16.50 -6.53 -6.29
N GLU A 24 15.66 -6.65 -5.29
CA GLU A 24 15.30 -7.93 -4.68
C GLU A 24 13.87 -8.31 -5.05
N GLU A 25 13.69 -9.52 -5.58
CA GLU A 25 12.37 -10.09 -5.78
C GLU A 25 11.81 -10.57 -4.44
N ARG A 26 10.70 -10.00 -4.00
CA ARG A 26 10.05 -10.37 -2.72
C ARG A 26 8.67 -10.92 -2.96
N PRO A 27 8.26 -11.93 -2.18
CA PRO A 27 6.89 -12.43 -2.21
C PRO A 27 5.89 -11.31 -1.92
N VAL A 28 4.79 -11.32 -2.65
CA VAL A 28 3.67 -10.39 -2.46
C VAL A 28 2.37 -11.18 -2.33
N PRO A 29 1.35 -10.63 -1.67
CA PRO A 29 0.07 -11.30 -1.55
C PRO A 29 -0.56 -11.60 -2.91
N ALA A 30 -1.13 -12.79 -3.04
CA ALA A 30 -1.92 -13.14 -4.20
C ALA A 30 -3.29 -12.43 -4.17
N SER A 31 -3.85 -12.17 -5.35
CA SER A 31 -5.25 -11.73 -5.45
C SER A 31 -6.20 -12.86 -5.07
N ASP A 32 -7.29 -12.52 -4.42
CA ASP A 32 -8.41 -13.40 -4.10
C ASP A 32 -9.59 -13.24 -5.10
N VAL A 33 -9.43 -12.39 -6.10
CA VAL A 33 -10.45 -12.17 -7.14
C VAL A 33 -10.59 -13.42 -8.00
N PRO A 34 -11.81 -13.99 -8.13
CA PRO A 34 -12.03 -15.20 -8.92
C PRO A 34 -11.55 -15.04 -10.36
N GLY A 35 -10.68 -15.96 -10.80
CA GLY A 35 -10.13 -15.96 -12.15
C GLY A 35 -8.93 -15.05 -12.37
N GLU A 36 -8.51 -14.26 -11.37
CA GLU A 36 -7.28 -13.48 -11.44
C GLU A 36 -6.08 -14.31 -10.96
N VAL A 37 -4.97 -14.21 -11.71
CA VAL A 37 -3.70 -14.83 -11.35
C VAL A 37 -2.64 -13.74 -11.33
N THR A 38 -2.16 -13.42 -10.13
CA THR A 38 -1.10 -12.42 -9.95
C THR A 38 0.27 -13.08 -9.90
N PHE A 39 1.31 -12.31 -10.27
CA PHE A 39 2.68 -12.82 -10.16
C PHE A 39 3.08 -12.89 -8.68
N PRO A 40 3.74 -13.99 -8.23
CA PRO A 40 3.96 -14.24 -6.82
C PRO A 40 5.00 -13.33 -6.16
N THR A 41 5.85 -12.68 -6.94
CA THR A 41 6.89 -11.77 -6.45
C THR A 41 6.83 -10.43 -7.17
N GLN A 42 7.43 -9.41 -6.55
CA GLN A 42 7.61 -8.11 -7.16
C GLN A 42 9.00 -7.54 -6.83
N PRO A 43 9.57 -6.68 -7.69
CA PRO A 43 10.89 -6.12 -7.49
C PRO A 43 10.89 -4.98 -6.46
N PHE A 44 11.80 -5.08 -5.48
CA PHE A 44 12.02 -4.08 -4.44
C PHE A 44 13.43 -3.50 -4.57
N PRO A 45 13.60 -2.22 -4.90
CA PRO A 45 14.92 -1.59 -4.92
C PRO A 45 15.44 -1.45 -3.48
N LEU A 46 16.69 -1.86 -3.25
CA LEU A 46 17.30 -1.75 -1.92
C LEU A 46 17.84 -0.34 -1.63
N LYS A 47 18.07 0.45 -2.68
CA LYS A 47 18.52 1.85 -2.60
C LYS A 47 18.01 2.64 -3.82
N PRO A 48 17.81 3.96 -3.64
CA PRO A 48 17.78 4.70 -2.39
C PRO A 48 16.58 4.29 -1.53
N PRO A 49 16.49 4.75 -0.28
CA PRO A 49 15.29 4.50 0.52
C PRO A 49 14.06 5.14 -0.14
N PRO A 50 12.85 4.66 0.15
CA PRO A 50 11.62 5.25 -0.36
C PRO A 50 11.54 6.75 -0.07
N MET A 51 11.02 7.54 -1.02
CA MET A 51 10.85 8.99 -0.87
C MET A 51 9.67 9.37 0.03
N GLY A 52 8.88 8.40 0.46
CA GLY A 52 7.73 8.60 1.33
C GLY A 52 7.30 7.28 1.97
N ARG A 53 6.20 7.32 2.71
CA ARG A 53 5.60 6.12 3.29
C ARG A 53 5.08 5.20 2.20
N VAL A 54 5.41 3.93 2.30
CA VAL A 54 5.01 2.90 1.32
C VAL A 54 4.00 1.91 1.89
N ALA A 55 3.69 2.03 3.18
CA ALA A 55 2.71 1.22 3.87
C ALA A 55 2.06 2.03 5.00
N TYR A 56 0.87 1.64 5.39
CA TYR A 56 0.14 2.15 6.54
C TYR A 56 0.36 1.23 7.74
N SER A 57 0.43 1.80 8.91
CA SER A 57 0.38 1.07 10.18
C SER A 57 -0.62 1.73 11.14
N PRO A 58 -1.17 1.02 12.14
CA PRO A 58 -2.07 1.60 13.13
C PRO A 58 -1.48 2.83 13.85
N GLY A 59 -0.14 2.91 14.00
CA GLY A 59 0.54 4.06 14.58
C GLY A 59 0.59 5.30 13.68
N ASP A 60 0.11 5.20 12.44
CA ASP A 60 0.00 6.34 11.51
C ASP A 60 -1.35 7.06 11.59
N LEU A 61 -2.27 6.55 12.41
CA LEU A 61 -3.54 7.25 12.69
C LEU A 61 -3.27 8.57 13.41
N VAL A 62 -4.07 9.57 13.05
CA VAL A 62 -4.00 10.89 13.65
C VAL A 62 -4.37 10.82 15.13
N THR A 63 -3.61 11.53 15.96
CA THR A 63 -3.82 11.61 17.42
C THR A 63 -4.20 13.01 17.84
N SER A 64 -4.58 13.20 19.10
CA SER A 64 -4.84 14.53 19.69
C SER A 64 -3.58 15.42 19.73
N ASP A 65 -2.39 14.84 19.65
CA ASP A 65 -1.13 15.59 19.56
C ASP A 65 -0.91 16.17 18.16
N ASP A 66 -1.50 15.53 17.12
CA ASP A 66 -1.38 15.96 15.73
C ASP A 66 -2.46 16.99 15.34
N THR A 67 -3.61 16.96 16.04
CA THR A 67 -4.78 17.80 15.73
C THR A 67 -5.63 18.03 16.98
N THR A 68 -6.87 18.53 16.80
CA THR A 68 -7.81 18.65 17.91
C THR A 68 -8.38 17.29 18.31
N GLU A 69 -8.71 17.10 19.60
CA GLU A 69 -9.27 15.86 20.13
C GLU A 69 -10.52 15.42 19.34
N GLY A 70 -11.48 16.31 19.11
CA GLY A 70 -12.68 15.96 18.36
C GLY A 70 -12.43 15.57 16.90
N HIS A 71 -11.37 16.08 16.27
CA HIS A 71 -10.97 15.67 14.92
C HIS A 71 -10.30 14.29 14.94
N ALA A 72 -9.42 14.05 15.90
CA ALA A 72 -8.78 12.74 16.08
C ALA A 72 -9.84 11.65 16.32
N ASP A 73 -10.81 11.91 17.21
CA ASP A 73 -11.91 10.98 17.50
C ASP A 73 -12.73 10.67 16.25
N ALA A 74 -13.13 11.70 15.49
CA ALA A 74 -13.89 11.50 14.24
C ALA A 74 -13.13 10.67 13.20
N CYS A 75 -11.80 10.87 13.07
CA CYS A 75 -10.97 10.06 12.18
C CYS A 75 -10.88 8.61 12.65
N ASN A 76 -10.71 8.38 13.94
CA ASN A 76 -10.63 7.04 14.50
C ASN A 76 -11.97 6.29 14.40
N GLU A 77 -13.09 6.95 14.70
CA GLU A 77 -14.44 6.39 14.51
C GLU A 77 -14.69 6.02 13.04
N LEU A 78 -14.23 6.85 12.08
CA LEU A 78 -14.33 6.53 10.67
C LEU A 78 -13.56 5.25 10.34
N VAL A 79 -12.30 5.14 10.78
CA VAL A 79 -11.49 3.95 10.53
C VAL A 79 -12.12 2.71 11.16
N GLU A 80 -12.60 2.79 12.40
CA GLU A 80 -13.30 1.69 13.06
C GLU A 80 -14.58 1.27 12.33
N SER A 81 -15.34 2.24 11.79
CA SER A 81 -16.55 1.96 11.01
C SER A 81 -16.29 1.23 9.69
N LEU A 82 -15.09 1.40 9.14
CA LEU A 82 -14.65 0.75 7.90
C LEU A 82 -14.21 -0.70 8.12
N GLY A 83 -14.03 -1.10 9.37
CA GLY A 83 -13.45 -2.37 9.74
C GLY A 83 -11.94 -2.40 9.56
N GLU A 84 -11.37 -3.60 9.59
CA GLU A 84 -9.93 -3.78 9.46
C GLU A 84 -9.43 -3.35 8.07
N LEU A 85 -8.50 -2.39 8.06
CA LEU A 85 -7.86 -1.93 6.83
C LEU A 85 -6.80 -2.94 6.41
N TYR A 86 -7.06 -3.65 5.31
CA TYR A 86 -6.06 -4.54 4.72
C TYR A 86 -4.98 -3.74 4.02
N ASN A 87 -3.75 -3.84 4.50
CA ASN A 87 -2.60 -3.18 3.91
C ASN A 87 -1.37 -4.12 3.99
N ALA A 88 -0.99 -4.66 2.86
CA ALA A 88 0.19 -5.50 2.69
C ALA A 88 1.35 -4.73 2.03
N GLY A 89 1.31 -3.41 2.05
CA GLY A 89 2.33 -2.53 1.45
C GLY A 89 2.02 -2.14 0.01
N PRO A 90 3.05 -1.77 -0.78
CA PRO A 90 2.88 -1.18 -2.12
C PRO A 90 2.18 -2.08 -3.14
N PHE A 91 2.20 -3.38 -2.92
CA PHE A 91 1.59 -4.39 -3.79
C PHE A 91 0.39 -5.06 -3.13
N THR A 92 -0.36 -4.31 -2.31
CA THR A 92 -1.63 -4.79 -1.78
C THR A 92 -2.60 -5.04 -2.93
N PRO A 93 -3.09 -6.27 -3.10
CA PRO A 93 -4.03 -6.58 -4.16
C PRO A 93 -5.42 -6.00 -3.86
N TRP A 94 -6.26 -5.95 -4.87
CA TRP A 94 -7.67 -5.64 -4.67
C TRP A 94 -8.30 -6.73 -3.80
N VAL A 95 -9.02 -6.34 -2.76
CA VAL A 95 -9.77 -7.27 -1.92
C VAL A 95 -11.08 -7.61 -2.61
N TYR A 96 -11.27 -8.89 -2.99
CA TYR A 96 -12.53 -9.35 -3.54
C TYR A 96 -13.64 -9.29 -2.47
N ARG A 97 -14.74 -8.69 -2.85
CA ARG A 97 -15.93 -8.63 -2.02
C ARG A 97 -17.08 -9.25 -2.80
N SER A 98 -17.65 -10.34 -2.26
CA SER A 98 -18.84 -10.95 -2.84
C SER A 98 -20.03 -9.99 -2.73
N GLU A 99 -21.09 -10.22 -3.51
CA GLU A 99 -22.33 -9.44 -3.46
C GLU A 99 -22.99 -9.47 -2.05
N GLU A 100 -22.65 -10.46 -1.24
CA GLU A 100 -23.12 -10.58 0.16
C GLU A 100 -22.37 -9.65 1.12
N THR A 101 -21.25 -9.10 0.70
CA THR A 101 -20.47 -8.16 1.53
C THR A 101 -21.09 -6.78 1.43
N VAL A 102 -21.87 -6.41 2.45
CA VAL A 102 -22.46 -5.06 2.55
C VAL A 102 -21.35 -4.07 2.85
N LEU A 103 -21.02 -3.23 1.87
CA LEU A 103 -20.15 -2.07 2.09
C LEU A 103 -20.90 -1.01 2.89
N PRO A 104 -20.24 -0.32 3.85
CA PRO A 104 -20.77 0.91 4.40
C PRO A 104 -21.18 1.89 3.28
N ASP A 105 -22.25 2.64 3.48
CA ASP A 105 -22.82 3.54 2.46
C ASP A 105 -21.81 4.57 1.90
N ALA A 106 -20.77 4.90 2.67
CA ALA A 106 -19.66 5.77 2.25
C ALA A 106 -18.88 5.25 1.02
N TYR A 107 -19.04 3.98 0.64
CA TYR A 107 -18.37 3.36 -0.51
C TYR A 107 -19.31 3.04 -1.67
N ARG A 108 -20.55 3.48 -1.61
CA ARG A 108 -21.58 3.20 -2.63
C ARG A 108 -21.76 4.33 -3.66
N SER A 109 -20.95 5.38 -3.59
CA SER A 109 -21.02 6.51 -4.52
C SER A 109 -20.11 6.33 -5.73
#